data_0a7e7af519e612a084f4a048346a3ff8
#
_entry.id   0a7e7af519e612a084f4a048346a3ff8
#
_cell.length_a   1.000
_cell.length_b   1.000
_cell.length_c   1.000
_cell.angle_alpha   90.00
_cell.angle_beta   90.00
_cell.angle_gamma   90.00
#
_symmetry.space_group_name_H-M   'P 1'
#
loop_
_entity.id
_entity.type
_entity.pdbx_description
1 polymer ?
#
loop_
_entity_poly.entity_id
_entity_poly.type
_entity_poly.pdbx_seq_one_letter_code
_entity_poly.pdbx_strand_id
1 'polypeptide(L)'
;MCSAIRYNYTERVVGCMAPSSSAPTVLVVDDEQAVADAYALQIESEYETRVAYGGKEALEKTDESVAIVLLDRRMPDISGDEVLAEIRERELGCRVVMVTAVDPDFDIVDMPFDSYLKKPVKRAELLGEIERQLSVDSYDDQFDEFLELSTKLELLREEKPAQELQSDDDVQAMESRVGELKSQLDETVADFDDPAQAFSDLV
;
A
#
# COMPACT_ATOMS: atom_id res chain seq x y z
N MET A 1 -39.75 -3.90 -36.23
CA MET A 1 -39.86 -3.38 -34.85
C MET A 1 -38.78 -4.09 -34.03
N CYS A 2 -37.56 -3.54 -33.99
CA CYS A 2 -36.51 -4.03 -33.11
C CYS A 2 -36.34 -3.00 -32.02
N SER A 3 -36.69 -3.41 -30.80
CA SER A 3 -36.56 -2.62 -29.58
C SER A 3 -35.09 -2.59 -29.17
N ALA A 4 -34.49 -1.41 -29.25
CA ALA A 4 -33.14 -1.17 -28.76
C ALA A 4 -33.18 -1.19 -27.22
N ILE A 5 -32.56 -2.19 -26.60
CA ILE A 5 -32.25 -2.20 -25.19
C ILE A 5 -31.08 -1.23 -24.99
N ARG A 6 -31.41 -0.03 -24.52
CA ARG A 6 -30.39 0.90 -23.98
C ARG A 6 -29.93 0.35 -22.62
N TYR A 7 -28.74 -0.21 -22.56
CA TYR A 7 -28.04 -0.40 -21.32
C TYR A 7 -27.59 0.97 -20.82
N ASN A 8 -28.24 1.44 -19.76
CA ASN A 8 -27.78 2.60 -18.99
C ASN A 8 -26.50 2.22 -18.24
N TYR A 9 -25.38 2.63 -18.79
CA TYR A 9 -24.05 2.56 -18.15
C TYR A 9 -23.78 3.86 -17.39
N THR A 10 -24.68 4.20 -16.47
CA THR A 10 -24.47 5.30 -15.53
C THR A 10 -24.73 4.77 -14.14
N GLU A 11 -23.70 4.63 -13.38
CA GLU A 11 -23.55 4.48 -11.92
C GLU A 11 -22.65 3.29 -11.53
N ARG A 12 -21.42 3.34 -11.97
CA ARG A 12 -20.28 3.03 -11.13
C ARG A 12 -19.17 4.02 -11.53
N VAL A 13 -19.32 5.23 -11.04
CA VAL A 13 -18.18 6.10 -10.85
C VAL A 13 -17.35 5.39 -9.79
N VAL A 14 -16.42 4.54 -10.24
CA VAL A 14 -15.22 4.25 -9.45
C VAL A 14 -14.67 5.64 -9.18
N GLY A 15 -14.78 6.08 -7.94
CA GLY A 15 -14.26 7.36 -7.53
C GLY A 15 -12.78 7.35 -7.92
N CYS A 16 -12.42 8.11 -8.95
CA CYS A 16 -11.10 8.65 -9.08
C CYS A 16 -10.86 9.38 -7.76
N MET A 17 -10.27 8.75 -6.79
CA MET A 17 -9.59 9.44 -5.72
C MET A 17 -8.46 10.18 -6.44
N ALA A 18 -8.72 11.46 -6.73
CA ALA A 18 -7.64 12.40 -6.96
C ALA A 18 -6.62 12.14 -5.86
N PRO A 19 -5.30 12.15 -6.14
CA PRO A 19 -4.30 12.00 -5.11
C PRO A 19 -4.67 13.02 -4.02
N SER A 20 -5.10 12.54 -2.86
CA SER A 20 -5.38 13.42 -1.73
C SER A 20 -4.05 14.08 -1.43
N SER A 21 -4.02 15.41 -1.45
CA SER A 21 -2.82 16.20 -1.18
C SER A 21 -2.40 16.14 0.30
N SER A 22 -2.92 15.21 1.07
CA SER A 22 -2.55 14.91 2.45
C SER A 22 -1.50 13.80 2.46
N ALA A 23 -0.47 13.97 3.29
CA ALA A 23 0.52 12.93 3.54
C ALA A 23 -0.17 11.62 4.01
N PRO A 24 0.38 10.44 3.65
CA PRO A 24 -0.15 9.18 4.13
C PRO A 24 -0.21 9.12 5.65
N THR A 25 -1.26 8.50 6.19
CA THR A 25 -1.41 8.34 7.64
C THR A 25 -0.69 7.08 8.12
N VAL A 26 0.22 7.25 9.08
CA VAL A 26 0.95 6.16 9.75
C VAL A 26 0.46 6.03 11.18
N LEU A 27 0.00 4.84 11.58
CA LEU A 27 -0.39 4.51 12.94
C LEU A 27 0.78 3.84 13.66
N VAL A 28 1.25 4.45 14.75
CA VAL A 28 2.30 3.88 15.63
C VAL A 28 1.63 3.23 16.84
N VAL A 29 1.93 1.95 17.08
CA VAL A 29 1.31 1.14 18.13
C VAL A 29 2.38 0.52 19.03
N ASP A 30 2.39 0.92 20.30
CA ASP A 30 3.30 0.41 21.32
C ASP A 30 2.70 0.64 22.71
N ASP A 31 2.77 -0.32 23.61
CA ASP A 31 2.26 -0.15 24.98
C ASP A 31 3.18 0.72 25.86
N GLU A 32 4.44 0.84 25.48
CA GLU A 32 5.37 1.80 26.08
C GLU A 32 5.16 3.19 25.46
N GLN A 33 4.36 4.06 26.09
CA GLN A 33 4.03 5.40 25.56
C GLN A 33 5.25 6.20 25.10
N ALA A 34 6.35 6.14 25.88
CA ALA A 34 7.59 6.85 25.54
C ALA A 34 8.21 6.35 24.22
N VAL A 35 8.06 5.07 23.90
CA VAL A 35 8.55 4.45 22.66
C VAL A 35 7.64 4.84 21.49
N ALA A 36 6.32 4.70 21.66
CA ALA A 36 5.34 5.12 20.67
C ALA A 36 5.50 6.59 20.27
N ASP A 37 5.57 7.47 21.28
CA ASP A 37 5.75 8.91 21.07
C ASP A 37 7.11 9.24 20.40
N ALA A 38 8.17 8.52 20.75
CA ALA A 38 9.47 8.72 20.14
C ALA A 38 9.49 8.34 18.65
N TYR A 39 8.85 7.24 18.25
CA TYR A 39 8.73 6.88 16.84
C TYR A 39 7.80 7.83 16.09
N ALA A 40 6.66 8.21 16.68
CA ALA A 40 5.77 9.20 16.09
C ALA A 40 6.48 10.53 15.80
N LEU A 41 7.24 11.05 16.77
CA LEU A 41 8.03 12.29 16.61
C LEU A 41 9.09 12.18 15.49
N GLN A 42 9.63 10.99 15.24
CA GLN A 42 10.62 10.79 14.17
C GLN A 42 10.02 10.91 12.77
N ILE A 43 8.72 10.64 12.61
CA ILE A 43 8.06 10.57 11.29
C ILE A 43 7.05 11.69 11.05
N GLU A 44 6.59 12.43 12.07
CA GLU A 44 5.55 13.46 11.98
C GLU A 44 5.86 14.62 11.04
N SER A 45 7.15 14.81 10.68
CA SER A 45 7.54 15.83 9.70
C SER A 45 7.20 15.44 8.25
N GLU A 46 6.96 14.17 7.97
CA GLU A 46 6.80 13.62 6.62
C GLU A 46 5.45 12.93 6.42
N TYR A 47 4.83 12.44 7.52
CA TYR A 47 3.59 11.68 7.49
C TYR A 47 2.56 12.21 8.51
N GLU A 48 1.28 12.06 8.19
CA GLU A 48 0.24 12.19 9.21
C GLU A 48 0.37 11.02 10.20
N THR A 49 0.47 11.34 11.50
CA THR A 49 0.79 10.32 12.50
C THR A 49 -0.34 10.17 13.51
N ARG A 50 -0.76 8.93 13.73
CA ARG A 50 -1.63 8.53 14.84
C ARG A 50 -0.84 7.66 15.80
N VAL A 51 -1.17 7.71 17.10
CA VAL A 51 -0.52 6.88 18.12
C VAL A 51 -1.57 6.10 18.89
N ALA A 52 -1.29 4.82 19.15
CA ALA A 52 -2.08 3.94 20.00
C ALA A 52 -1.18 3.29 21.05
N TYR A 53 -1.63 3.27 22.30
CA TYR A 53 -0.85 2.77 23.43
C TYR A 53 -1.29 1.37 23.87
N GLY A 54 -1.65 0.53 22.89
CA GLY A 54 -2.01 -0.87 23.08
C GLY A 54 -2.95 -1.38 22.00
N GLY A 55 -3.14 -2.69 21.96
CA GLY A 55 -3.86 -3.37 20.90
C GLY A 55 -5.32 -2.94 20.74
N LYS A 56 -6.03 -2.70 21.86
CA LYS A 56 -7.41 -2.23 21.80
C LYS A 56 -7.52 -0.87 21.10
N GLU A 57 -6.68 0.07 21.52
CA GLU A 57 -6.65 1.41 20.92
C GLU A 57 -6.20 1.39 19.46
N ALA A 58 -5.28 0.49 19.12
CA ALA A 58 -4.86 0.24 17.76
C ALA A 58 -6.05 -0.15 16.86
N LEU A 59 -6.85 -1.13 17.28
CA LEU A 59 -8.04 -1.59 16.55
C LEU A 59 -9.15 -0.53 16.43
N GLU A 60 -9.24 0.40 17.37
CA GLU A 60 -10.17 1.54 17.31
C GLU A 60 -9.68 2.63 16.35
N LYS A 61 -8.36 2.78 16.18
CA LYS A 61 -7.74 3.84 15.36
C LYS A 61 -7.35 3.38 13.94
N THR A 62 -7.41 2.07 13.67
CA THR A 62 -7.15 1.53 12.34
C THR A 62 -8.43 1.56 11.52
N ASP A 63 -8.42 2.34 10.46
CA ASP A 63 -9.49 2.48 9.49
C ASP A 63 -8.90 2.57 8.06
N GLU A 64 -9.75 2.71 7.04
CA GLU A 64 -9.37 2.78 5.62
C GLU A 64 -8.44 3.98 5.28
N SER A 65 -8.31 4.97 6.16
CA SER A 65 -7.43 6.12 5.98
C SER A 65 -5.98 5.86 6.43
N VAL A 66 -5.75 4.76 7.16
CA VAL A 66 -4.42 4.35 7.62
C VAL A 66 -3.71 3.61 6.50
N ALA A 67 -2.60 4.16 6.02
CA ALA A 67 -1.78 3.51 5.01
C ALA A 67 -0.82 2.47 5.62
N ILE A 68 -0.19 2.80 6.76
CA ILE A 68 0.78 1.92 7.41
C ILE A 68 0.51 1.84 8.92
N VAL A 69 0.65 0.64 9.47
CA VAL A 69 0.65 0.39 10.92
C VAL A 69 2.06 -0.08 11.34
N LEU A 70 2.73 0.69 12.19
CA LEU A 70 3.96 0.29 12.88
C LEU A 70 3.55 -0.36 14.20
N LEU A 71 3.72 -1.67 14.32
CA LEU A 71 3.06 -2.47 15.36
C LEU A 71 4.07 -3.18 16.26
N ASP A 72 4.07 -2.87 17.55
CA ASP A 72 4.78 -3.71 18.50
C ASP A 72 4.09 -5.06 18.67
N ARG A 73 4.88 -6.10 18.76
CA ARG A 73 4.38 -7.47 18.87
C ARG A 73 3.87 -7.81 20.27
N ARG A 74 4.61 -7.35 21.29
CA ARG A 74 4.34 -7.75 22.68
C ARG A 74 3.68 -6.63 23.47
N MET A 75 2.36 -6.63 23.47
CA MET A 75 1.57 -5.71 24.25
C MET A 75 0.68 -6.48 25.26
N PRO A 76 0.35 -5.90 26.42
CA PRO A 76 -0.60 -6.49 27.34
C PRO A 76 -2.01 -6.49 26.75
N ASP A 77 -2.87 -7.36 27.23
CA ASP A 77 -4.27 -7.56 26.88
C ASP A 77 -4.50 -8.08 25.45
N ILE A 78 -4.19 -7.29 24.43
CA ILE A 78 -4.27 -7.67 23.01
C ILE A 78 -2.88 -7.53 22.41
N SER A 79 -2.30 -8.65 22.01
CA SER A 79 -0.96 -8.72 21.40
C SER A 79 -0.95 -8.12 19.97
N GLY A 80 0.23 -7.76 19.48
CA GLY A 80 0.38 -7.33 18.09
C GLY A 80 -0.02 -8.41 17.10
N ASP A 81 0.21 -9.68 17.41
CA ASP A 81 -0.20 -10.82 16.58
C ASP A 81 -1.74 -10.86 16.44
N GLU A 82 -2.48 -10.60 17.53
CA GLU A 82 -3.95 -10.52 17.49
C GLU A 82 -4.45 -9.28 16.76
N VAL A 83 -3.78 -8.13 16.94
CA VAL A 83 -4.09 -6.90 16.18
C VAL A 83 -3.89 -7.12 14.68
N LEU A 84 -2.78 -7.73 14.27
CA LEU A 84 -2.50 -8.07 12.88
C LEU A 84 -3.58 -8.97 12.29
N ALA A 85 -3.95 -10.04 12.99
CA ALA A 85 -4.99 -10.95 12.56
C ALA A 85 -6.33 -10.25 12.35
N GLU A 86 -6.73 -9.40 13.29
CA GLU A 86 -7.98 -8.62 13.21
C GLU A 86 -7.96 -7.61 12.05
N ILE A 87 -6.82 -6.93 11.79
CA ILE A 87 -6.66 -6.02 10.64
C ILE A 87 -6.89 -6.77 9.34
N ARG A 88 -6.33 -7.96 9.20
CA ARG A 88 -6.49 -8.80 8.00
C ARG A 88 -7.92 -9.37 7.88
N GLU A 89 -8.55 -9.75 9.00
CA GLU A 89 -9.95 -10.22 9.00
C GLU A 89 -10.93 -9.10 8.58
N ARG A 90 -10.63 -7.84 8.90
CA ARG A 90 -11.41 -6.68 8.45
C ARG A 90 -11.15 -6.29 6.99
N GLU A 91 -10.24 -6.98 6.30
CA GLU A 91 -9.84 -6.69 4.92
C GLU A 91 -9.37 -5.25 4.71
N LEU A 92 -8.74 -4.66 5.74
CA LEU A 92 -8.14 -3.32 5.66
C LEU A 92 -6.86 -3.39 4.82
N GLY A 93 -6.77 -2.55 3.79
CA GLY A 93 -5.65 -2.52 2.83
C GLY A 93 -4.35 -1.93 3.40
N CYS A 94 -4.27 -1.59 4.68
CA CYS A 94 -3.07 -1.00 5.27
C CYS A 94 -1.90 -2.01 5.33
N ARG A 95 -0.68 -1.53 5.11
CA ARG A 95 0.56 -2.29 5.32
C ARG A 95 0.86 -2.38 6.82
N VAL A 96 1.32 -3.53 7.29
CA VAL A 96 1.68 -3.74 8.69
C VAL A 96 3.16 -4.07 8.81
N VAL A 97 3.90 -3.17 9.45
CA VAL A 97 5.32 -3.33 9.77
C VAL A 97 5.44 -3.67 11.25
N MET A 98 5.92 -4.87 11.55
CA MET A 98 6.21 -5.26 12.94
C MET A 98 7.46 -4.52 13.43
N VAL A 99 7.35 -3.76 14.51
CA VAL A 99 8.48 -3.02 15.12
C VAL A 99 8.66 -3.47 16.57
N THR A 100 9.51 -4.45 16.81
CA THR A 100 9.52 -5.16 18.08
C THR A 100 10.93 -5.55 18.55
N ALA A 101 11.10 -5.76 19.86
CA ALA A 101 12.34 -6.27 20.43
C ALA A 101 12.48 -7.80 20.34
N VAL A 102 11.44 -8.50 19.87
CA VAL A 102 11.45 -9.96 19.71
C VAL A 102 12.29 -10.34 18.52
N ASP A 103 13.16 -11.33 18.67
CA ASP A 103 13.85 -11.93 17.55
C ASP A 103 12.88 -12.75 16.68
N PRO A 104 12.97 -12.67 15.34
CA PRO A 104 12.19 -13.55 14.48
C PRO A 104 12.47 -15.02 14.78
N ASP A 105 11.41 -15.83 14.90
CA ASP A 105 11.49 -17.29 15.05
C ASP A 105 10.53 -17.92 14.03
N PHE A 106 10.48 -19.24 13.96
CA PHE A 106 9.64 -19.99 13.01
C PHE A 106 8.14 -19.64 13.08
N ASP A 107 7.68 -19.07 14.19
CA ASP A 107 6.31 -18.63 14.38
C ASP A 107 5.87 -17.48 13.46
N ILE A 108 6.82 -16.74 12.87
CA ILE A 108 6.52 -15.65 11.92
C ILE A 108 6.16 -16.14 10.50
N VAL A 109 6.44 -17.41 10.17
CA VAL A 109 6.28 -17.93 8.80
C VAL A 109 4.85 -17.80 8.26
N ASP A 110 3.87 -18.00 9.12
CA ASP A 110 2.44 -17.92 8.77
C ASP A 110 1.79 -16.57 9.13
N MET A 111 2.57 -15.60 9.61
CA MET A 111 2.05 -14.30 10.01
C MET A 111 1.94 -13.35 8.79
N PRO A 112 0.76 -12.78 8.52
CA PRO A 112 0.52 -11.96 7.33
C PRO A 112 0.92 -10.49 7.51
N PHE A 113 2.14 -10.22 8.02
CA PHE A 113 2.70 -8.88 8.06
C PHE A 113 3.49 -8.59 6.77
N ASP A 114 3.71 -7.31 6.47
CA ASP A 114 4.40 -6.88 5.25
C ASP A 114 5.91 -6.70 5.49
N SER A 115 6.31 -6.33 6.72
CA SER A 115 7.73 -6.17 7.09
C SER A 115 7.99 -6.30 8.59
N TYR A 116 9.27 -6.45 8.94
CA TYR A 116 9.71 -6.67 10.30
C TYR A 116 10.96 -5.86 10.62
N LEU A 117 10.88 -4.98 11.63
CA LEU A 117 12.00 -4.18 12.14
C LEU A 117 12.30 -4.54 13.59
N LYS A 118 13.57 -4.79 13.88
CA LYS A 118 14.01 -5.10 15.25
C LYS A 118 14.39 -3.82 16.00
N LYS A 119 13.76 -3.60 17.17
CA LYS A 119 14.12 -2.49 18.08
C LYS A 119 15.56 -2.66 18.61
N PRO A 120 16.32 -1.58 18.76
CA PRO A 120 15.98 -0.17 18.50
C PRO A 120 16.11 0.21 17.02
N VAL A 121 15.07 0.83 16.43
CA VAL A 121 15.05 1.28 15.04
C VAL A 121 15.48 2.74 14.96
N LYS A 122 16.41 3.06 14.06
CA LYS A 122 16.83 4.44 13.79
C LYS A 122 15.85 5.13 12.85
N ARG A 123 15.78 6.48 12.96
CA ARG A 123 14.89 7.29 12.09
C ARG A 123 15.04 6.99 10.60
N ALA A 124 16.27 6.92 10.10
CA ALA A 124 16.52 6.66 8.67
C ALA A 124 16.00 5.27 8.22
N GLU A 125 16.15 4.26 9.08
CA GLU A 125 15.67 2.91 8.83
C GLU A 125 14.15 2.85 8.86
N LEU A 126 13.52 3.53 9.83
CA LEU A 126 12.06 3.61 9.94
C LEU A 126 11.43 4.32 8.74
N LEU A 127 11.99 5.47 8.34
CA LEU A 127 11.52 6.21 7.15
C LEU A 127 11.73 5.42 5.87
N GLY A 128 12.90 4.80 5.67
CA GLY A 128 13.18 3.99 4.49
C GLY A 128 12.22 2.80 4.37
N GLU A 129 11.84 2.18 5.50
CA GLU A 129 10.85 1.11 5.50
C GLU A 129 9.45 1.60 5.14
N ILE A 130 9.02 2.74 5.72
CA ILE A 130 7.73 3.35 5.38
C ILE A 130 7.67 3.68 3.88
N GLU A 131 8.69 4.33 3.34
CA GLU A 131 8.78 4.67 1.92
C GLU A 131 8.72 3.42 1.04
N ARG A 132 9.42 2.35 1.43
CA ARG A 132 9.41 1.08 0.71
C ARG A 132 8.01 0.46 0.68
N GLN A 133 7.30 0.43 1.81
CA GLN A 133 5.95 -0.13 1.88
C GLN A 133 4.94 0.68 1.05
N LEU A 134 5.03 2.00 1.08
CA LEU A 134 4.19 2.88 0.25
C LEU A 134 4.49 2.73 -1.24
N SER A 135 5.75 2.46 -1.62
CA SER A 135 6.13 2.21 -3.01
C SER A 135 5.56 0.89 -3.54
N VAL A 136 5.54 -0.17 -2.72
CA VAL A 136 4.93 -1.45 -3.09
C VAL A 136 3.44 -1.30 -3.32
N ASP A 137 2.74 -0.59 -2.45
CA ASP A 137 1.31 -0.31 -2.57
C ASP A 137 0.98 0.45 -3.87
N SER A 138 1.76 1.49 -4.15
CA SER A 138 1.68 2.25 -5.40
C SER A 138 1.95 1.39 -6.65
N TYR A 139 2.86 0.42 -6.55
CA TYR A 139 3.17 -0.50 -7.65
C TYR A 139 1.98 -1.43 -7.96
N ASP A 140 1.36 -2.00 -6.93
CA ASP A 140 0.21 -2.89 -7.07
C ASP A 140 -0.95 -2.15 -7.79
N ASP A 141 -1.29 -0.92 -7.36
CA ASP A 141 -2.33 -0.10 -7.98
C ASP A 141 -1.99 0.25 -9.45
N GLN A 142 -0.76 0.63 -9.72
CA GLN A 142 -0.30 0.97 -11.08
C GLN A 142 -0.29 -0.24 -12.00
N PHE A 143 0.06 -1.41 -11.48
CA PHE A 143 0.04 -2.65 -12.23
C PHE A 143 -1.38 -3.09 -12.60
N ASP A 144 -2.31 -2.98 -11.68
CA ASP A 144 -3.72 -3.29 -11.92
C ASP A 144 -4.32 -2.33 -12.96
N GLU A 145 -4.06 -1.02 -12.85
CA GLU A 145 -4.48 -0.02 -13.85
C GLU A 145 -3.86 -0.33 -15.23
N PHE A 146 -2.58 -0.68 -15.26
CA PHE A 146 -1.89 -1.07 -16.50
C PHE A 146 -2.53 -2.28 -17.18
N LEU A 147 -2.86 -3.33 -16.42
CA LEU A 147 -3.52 -4.53 -16.93
C LEU A 147 -4.91 -4.21 -17.45
N GLU A 148 -5.70 -3.43 -16.72
CA GLU A 148 -7.05 -3.05 -17.12
C GLU A 148 -7.04 -2.27 -18.45
N LEU A 149 -6.22 -1.21 -18.53
CA LEU A 149 -6.15 -0.37 -19.73
C LEU A 149 -5.58 -1.13 -20.94
N SER A 150 -4.55 -1.97 -20.72
CA SER A 150 -3.96 -2.80 -21.77
C SER A 150 -4.98 -3.78 -22.34
N THR A 151 -5.78 -4.42 -21.50
CA THR A 151 -6.84 -5.34 -21.93
C THR A 151 -7.91 -4.63 -22.74
N LYS A 152 -8.34 -3.44 -22.32
CA LYS A 152 -9.31 -2.62 -23.04
C LYS A 152 -8.79 -2.23 -24.43
N LEU A 153 -7.53 -1.80 -24.52
CA LEU A 153 -6.90 -1.45 -25.80
C LEU A 153 -6.79 -2.66 -26.74
N GLU A 154 -6.45 -3.84 -26.23
CA GLU A 154 -6.36 -5.06 -27.03
C GLU A 154 -7.72 -5.43 -27.61
N LEU A 155 -8.78 -5.43 -26.82
CA LEU A 155 -10.14 -5.68 -27.28
C LEU A 155 -10.59 -4.67 -28.34
N LEU A 156 -10.29 -3.39 -28.16
CA LEU A 156 -10.61 -2.36 -29.16
C LEU A 156 -9.85 -2.57 -30.47
N ARG A 157 -8.58 -2.99 -30.42
CA ARG A 157 -7.75 -3.28 -31.60
C ARG A 157 -8.25 -4.51 -32.39
N GLU A 158 -8.86 -5.49 -31.73
CA GLU A 158 -9.46 -6.64 -32.38
C GLU A 158 -10.78 -6.28 -33.12
N GLU A 159 -11.56 -5.36 -32.55
CA GLU A 159 -12.93 -5.06 -33.04
C GLU A 159 -13.00 -3.84 -33.97
N LYS A 160 -12.01 -2.92 -33.93
CA LYS A 160 -12.05 -1.65 -34.64
C LYS A 160 -10.93 -1.47 -35.64
N PRO A 161 -11.21 -0.81 -36.80
CA PRO A 161 -10.17 -0.45 -37.76
C PRO A 161 -9.13 0.53 -37.16
N ALA A 162 -7.85 0.36 -37.49
CA ALA A 162 -6.76 1.18 -36.98
C ALA A 162 -6.97 2.70 -37.20
N GLN A 163 -7.60 3.10 -38.31
CA GLN A 163 -7.90 4.51 -38.57
C GLN A 163 -8.92 5.12 -37.63
N GLU A 164 -9.89 4.33 -37.17
CA GLU A 164 -10.92 4.75 -36.20
C GLU A 164 -10.29 4.96 -34.83
N LEU A 165 -9.44 4.02 -34.42
CA LEU A 165 -8.71 4.11 -33.13
C LEU A 165 -7.75 5.30 -33.07
N GLN A 166 -7.05 5.59 -34.16
CA GLN A 166 -6.11 6.73 -34.26
C GLN A 166 -6.81 8.10 -34.22
N SER A 167 -8.09 8.17 -34.51
CA SER A 167 -8.86 9.43 -34.51
C SER A 167 -9.69 9.62 -33.21
N ASP A 168 -9.66 8.66 -32.33
CA ASP A 168 -10.42 8.69 -31.08
C ASP A 168 -9.54 9.21 -29.93
N ASP A 169 -9.93 10.34 -29.36
CA ASP A 169 -9.17 11.02 -28.30
C ASP A 169 -9.08 10.18 -27.02
N ASP A 170 -10.11 9.39 -26.69
CA ASP A 170 -10.12 8.54 -25.49
C ASP A 170 -9.16 7.37 -25.66
N VAL A 171 -9.07 6.79 -26.86
CA VAL A 171 -8.10 5.73 -27.17
C VAL A 171 -6.66 6.26 -27.09
N GLN A 172 -6.40 7.45 -27.63
CA GLN A 172 -5.08 8.07 -27.52
C GLN A 172 -4.68 8.37 -26.07
N ALA A 173 -5.64 8.83 -25.26
CA ALA A 173 -5.41 9.05 -23.82
C ALA A 173 -5.08 7.74 -23.10
N MET A 174 -5.80 6.64 -23.40
CA MET A 174 -5.47 5.32 -22.83
C MET A 174 -4.10 4.81 -23.27
N GLU A 175 -3.74 4.96 -24.56
CA GLU A 175 -2.41 4.56 -25.05
C GLU A 175 -1.28 5.35 -24.38
N SER A 176 -1.47 6.65 -24.19
CA SER A 176 -0.51 7.50 -23.46
C SER A 176 -0.36 7.04 -22.01
N ARG A 177 -1.47 6.80 -21.34
CA ARG A 177 -1.49 6.35 -19.93
C ARG A 177 -0.82 5.00 -19.74
N VAL A 178 -1.08 4.03 -20.62
CA VAL A 178 -0.39 2.72 -20.63
C VAL A 178 1.12 2.88 -20.81
N GLY A 179 1.55 3.79 -21.68
CA GLY A 179 2.97 4.11 -21.87
C GLY A 179 3.62 4.70 -20.61
N GLU A 180 2.95 5.62 -19.94
CA GLU A 180 3.39 6.22 -18.67
C GLU A 180 3.50 5.16 -17.56
N LEU A 181 2.45 4.37 -17.35
CA LEU A 181 2.41 3.31 -16.35
C LEU A 181 3.53 2.29 -16.57
N LYS A 182 3.74 1.88 -17.81
CA LYS A 182 4.83 0.97 -18.15
C LYS A 182 6.20 1.52 -17.75
N SER A 183 6.45 2.80 -18.03
CA SER A 183 7.72 3.44 -17.67
C SER A 183 7.90 3.52 -16.15
N GLN A 184 6.83 3.84 -15.41
CA GLN A 184 6.85 3.90 -13.95
C GLN A 184 7.08 2.51 -13.33
N LEU A 185 6.43 1.47 -13.84
CA LEU A 185 6.61 0.09 -13.38
C LEU A 185 8.03 -0.42 -13.65
N ASP A 186 8.59 -0.10 -14.84
CA ASP A 186 9.97 -0.47 -15.20
C ASP A 186 11.00 0.22 -14.28
N GLU A 187 10.79 1.49 -13.91
CA GLU A 187 11.66 2.23 -12.95
C GLU A 187 11.57 1.61 -11.56
N THR A 188 10.35 1.31 -11.08
CA THR A 188 10.16 0.71 -9.75
C THR A 188 10.82 -0.66 -9.66
N VAL A 189 10.70 -1.50 -10.69
CA VAL A 189 11.36 -2.83 -10.73
C VAL A 189 12.88 -2.70 -10.75
N ALA A 190 13.43 -1.69 -11.42
CA ALA A 190 14.87 -1.46 -11.46
C ALA A 190 15.44 -1.10 -10.06
N ASP A 191 14.67 -0.40 -9.23
CA ASP A 191 15.05 -0.09 -7.84
C ASP A 191 15.00 -1.34 -6.92
N PHE A 192 14.20 -2.37 -7.27
CA PHE A 192 14.15 -3.65 -6.57
C PHE A 192 15.19 -4.68 -7.05
N ASP A 193 15.97 -4.40 -8.09
CA ASP A 193 16.86 -5.37 -8.77
C ASP A 193 18.14 -5.73 -7.98
N ASP A 194 18.27 -5.30 -6.70
CA ASP A 194 19.26 -5.83 -5.77
C ASP A 194 18.68 -6.33 -4.44
N PRO A 195 17.92 -7.45 -4.45
CA PRO A 195 17.48 -8.09 -3.22
C PRO A 195 18.65 -8.58 -2.35
N ALA A 196 19.89 -8.66 -2.89
CA ALA A 196 21.06 -9.05 -2.13
C ALA A 196 21.59 -7.92 -1.24
N GLN A 197 21.35 -6.65 -1.56
CA GLN A 197 21.73 -5.53 -0.68
C GLN A 197 20.79 -5.39 0.53
N ALA A 198 19.51 -5.68 0.37
CA ALA A 198 18.54 -5.66 1.48
C ALA A 198 18.86 -6.70 2.58
N PHE A 199 19.63 -7.75 2.25
CA PHE A 199 20.03 -8.79 3.19
C PHE A 199 21.50 -8.69 3.66
N SER A 200 22.31 -7.81 3.07
CA SER A 200 23.74 -7.69 3.44
C SER A 200 23.96 -7.01 4.79
N ASP A 201 23.00 -6.25 5.29
CA ASP A 201 23.07 -5.59 6.60
C ASP A 201 22.49 -6.44 7.75
N LEU A 202 22.06 -7.68 7.46
CA LEU A 202 21.53 -8.63 8.43
C LEU A 202 22.52 -9.73 8.87
N VAL A 203 23.80 -9.67 8.44
CA VAL A 203 24.84 -10.64 8.81
C VAL A 203 25.93 -9.99 9.66
#